data_285171e89cdf7de3e495f74dbf1eeefc
#
_entry.id   285171e89cdf7de3e495f74dbf1eeefc
#
_cell.length_a   1.000
_cell.length_b   1.000
_cell.length_c   1.000
_cell.angle_alpha   90.00
_cell.angle_beta   90.00
_cell.angle_gamma   90.00
#
_symmetry.space_group_name_H-M   'P 1'
#
loop_
_entity.id
_entity.type
_entity.pdbx_description
1 polymer ?
#
loop_
_entity_poly.entity_id
_entity_poly.type
_entity_poly.pdbx_seq_one_letter_code
_entity_poly.pdbx_strand_id
1 'polypeptide(L)'
;MMAAHIIAEMGESMNEIHCTVVGNAVSDVRSAVTKTGHHVASFRMAATTRRFNRESNRWEDLDTSFLSVSCWRALADHVVASIHKGDPVVVVGRLRVREYVDSQGRAAISVEVEASSVGHDLGRGTSAFERTRREPVGEVVVPEGEKPHAADPVNEEVAA
;
A
#
# COMPACT_ATOMS: atom_id res chain seq x y z
N MET A 1 13.06 3.33 -27.22
CA MET A 1 13.37 4.52 -26.43
C MET A 1 12.20 4.88 -25.52
N MET A 2 11.77 4.00 -24.61
CA MET A 2 10.63 4.21 -23.69
C MET A 2 10.79 3.49 -22.34
N ALA A 3 12.03 3.32 -21.87
CA ALA A 3 12.29 2.60 -20.62
C ALA A 3 12.94 3.46 -19.51
N ALA A 4 13.08 4.77 -19.73
CA ALA A 4 13.80 5.65 -18.81
C ALA A 4 12.91 6.50 -17.89
N HIS A 5 11.57 6.35 -17.92
CA HIS A 5 10.66 7.26 -17.19
C HIS A 5 10.07 6.70 -15.90
N ILE A 6 10.43 5.46 -15.51
CA ILE A 6 9.78 4.78 -14.35
C ILE A 6 10.66 4.77 -13.09
N ILE A 7 11.92 5.14 -13.17
CA ILE A 7 12.85 5.09 -12.01
C ILE A 7 12.90 6.42 -11.23
N ALA A 8 12.30 7.49 -11.74
CA ALA A 8 12.39 8.82 -11.13
C ALA A 8 11.28 9.17 -10.12
N GLU A 9 10.35 8.27 -9.78
CA GLU A 9 9.22 8.57 -8.88
C GLU A 9 9.37 8.04 -7.45
N MET A 10 10.57 7.85 -6.95
CA MET A 10 10.82 7.76 -5.50
C MET A 10 11.32 9.10 -4.94
N GLY A 11 11.03 10.22 -5.64
CA GLY A 11 11.20 11.56 -5.10
C GLY A 11 10.11 11.84 -4.07
N GLU A 12 10.46 12.55 -3.00
CA GLU A 12 9.51 13.10 -2.04
C GLU A 12 8.44 13.89 -2.81
N SER A 13 7.23 13.36 -2.84
CA SER A 13 6.11 14.01 -3.49
C SER A 13 5.60 15.09 -2.54
N MET A 14 5.60 16.34 -2.97
CA MET A 14 5.07 17.46 -2.21
C MET A 14 3.63 17.75 -2.61
N ASN A 15 2.84 18.30 -1.67
CA ASN A 15 1.44 18.71 -1.88
C ASN A 15 0.48 17.56 -2.17
N GLU A 16 0.65 16.43 -1.50
CA GLU A 16 -0.26 15.28 -1.58
C GLU A 16 -1.51 15.49 -0.72
N ILE A 17 -2.66 15.06 -1.23
CA ILE A 17 -3.89 15.05 -0.45
C ILE A 17 -3.96 13.73 0.31
N HIS A 18 -3.77 13.77 1.62
CA HIS A 18 -3.98 12.62 2.49
C HIS A 18 -5.42 12.57 2.97
N CYS A 19 -6.01 11.38 2.98
CA CYS A 19 -7.37 11.18 3.44
C CYS A 19 -7.52 9.87 4.23
N THR A 20 -8.56 9.84 5.05
CA THR A 20 -9.07 8.64 5.69
C THR A 20 -10.50 8.44 5.23
N VAL A 21 -10.79 7.28 4.70
CA VAL A 21 -12.12 6.93 4.19
C VAL A 21 -12.64 5.73 4.96
N VAL A 22 -13.88 5.84 5.45
CA VAL A 22 -14.62 4.76 6.11
C VAL A 22 -15.78 4.36 5.21
N GLY A 23 -15.94 3.08 4.96
CA GLY A 23 -17.00 2.58 4.08
C GLY A 23 -16.99 1.07 3.96
N ASN A 24 -17.49 0.55 2.85
CA ASN A 24 -17.56 -0.88 2.58
C ASN A 24 -16.84 -1.23 1.28
N ALA A 25 -16.16 -2.37 1.25
CA ALA A 25 -15.67 -2.96 0.02
C ALA A 25 -16.88 -3.44 -0.81
N VAL A 26 -17.06 -2.91 -2.02
CA VAL A 26 -18.22 -3.25 -2.86
C VAL A 26 -17.85 -4.13 -4.06
N SER A 27 -16.59 -4.46 -4.20
CA SER A 27 -16.09 -5.47 -5.14
C SER A 27 -15.14 -6.43 -4.45
N ASP A 28 -14.92 -7.56 -5.11
CA ASP A 28 -13.81 -8.45 -4.73
C ASP A 28 -12.47 -7.75 -4.92
N VAL A 29 -11.49 -8.15 -4.14
CA VAL A 29 -10.11 -7.68 -4.29
C VAL A 29 -9.48 -8.35 -5.49
N ARG A 30 -8.98 -7.57 -6.43
CA ARG A 30 -8.22 -8.03 -7.58
C ARG A 30 -6.74 -7.84 -7.32
N SER A 31 -5.94 -8.86 -7.56
CA SER A 31 -4.49 -8.79 -7.47
C SER A 31 -3.84 -8.92 -8.85
N ALA A 32 -2.72 -8.25 -9.02
CA ALA A 32 -1.89 -8.34 -10.20
C ALA A 32 -0.43 -8.15 -9.82
N VAL A 33 0.47 -8.58 -10.72
CA VAL A 33 1.89 -8.28 -10.61
C VAL A 33 2.25 -7.33 -11.76
N THR A 34 2.88 -6.22 -11.42
CA THR A 34 3.31 -5.24 -12.43
C THR A 34 4.47 -5.80 -13.27
N LYS A 35 4.73 -5.17 -14.41
CA LYS A 35 5.89 -5.52 -15.26
C LYS A 35 7.24 -5.39 -14.52
N THR A 36 7.27 -4.60 -13.47
CA THR A 36 8.45 -4.41 -12.59
C THR A 36 8.47 -5.39 -11.41
N GLY A 37 7.57 -6.38 -11.37
CA GLY A 37 7.53 -7.41 -10.33
C GLY A 37 6.89 -6.99 -9.01
N HIS A 38 6.24 -5.83 -8.94
CA HIS A 38 5.55 -5.40 -7.71
C HIS A 38 4.13 -5.93 -7.66
N HIS A 39 3.75 -6.48 -6.50
CA HIS A 39 2.38 -6.87 -6.21
C HIS A 39 1.51 -5.63 -6.00
N VAL A 40 0.35 -5.62 -6.64
CA VAL A 40 -0.69 -4.62 -6.49
C VAL A 40 -2.02 -5.31 -6.27
N ALA A 41 -2.79 -4.81 -5.32
CA ALA A 41 -4.17 -5.21 -5.10
C ALA A 41 -5.09 -4.00 -5.25
N SER A 42 -6.27 -4.19 -5.79
CA SER A 42 -7.26 -3.12 -5.94
C SER A 42 -8.67 -3.63 -5.69
N PHE A 43 -9.49 -2.77 -5.12
CA PHE A 43 -10.92 -3.01 -4.93
C PHE A 43 -11.70 -1.70 -5.00
N ARG A 44 -13.01 -1.81 -5.22
CA ARG A 44 -13.91 -0.65 -5.15
C ARG A 44 -14.51 -0.55 -3.76
N MET A 45 -14.58 0.68 -3.27
CA MET A 45 -15.13 1.04 -1.99
C MET A 45 -16.30 2.02 -2.16
N ALA A 46 -17.32 1.88 -1.35
CA ALA A 46 -18.42 2.82 -1.22
C ALA A 46 -18.41 3.45 0.17
N ALA A 47 -18.38 4.78 0.21
CA ALA A 47 -18.54 5.57 1.42
C ALA A 47 -19.90 6.27 1.35
N THR A 48 -20.83 5.86 2.22
CA THR A 48 -22.20 6.40 2.27
C THR A 48 -22.34 7.34 3.45
N THR A 49 -22.70 8.59 3.16
CA THR A 49 -23.05 9.56 4.19
C THR A 49 -24.41 9.22 4.77
N ARG A 50 -24.49 9.08 6.09
CA ARG A 50 -25.75 8.81 6.78
C ARG A 50 -26.11 9.98 7.68
N ARG A 51 -27.38 10.33 7.69
CA ARG A 51 -27.93 11.36 8.57
C ARG A 51 -29.10 10.79 9.38
N PHE A 52 -29.12 11.11 10.67
CA PHE A 52 -30.26 10.77 11.50
C PHE A 52 -31.39 11.79 11.28
N ASN A 53 -32.53 11.30 10.75
CA ASN A 53 -33.73 12.09 10.60
C ASN A 53 -34.53 12.04 11.91
N ARG A 54 -34.65 13.20 12.59
CA ARG A 54 -35.35 13.30 13.88
C ARG A 54 -36.86 13.17 13.78
N GLU A 55 -37.44 13.51 12.62
CA GLU A 55 -38.90 13.41 12.40
C GLU A 55 -39.32 11.96 12.20
N SER A 56 -38.59 11.20 11.40
CA SER A 56 -38.84 9.77 11.14
C SER A 56 -38.21 8.86 12.18
N ASN A 57 -37.33 9.40 13.07
CA ASN A 57 -36.52 8.65 14.04
C ASN A 57 -35.70 7.53 13.42
N ARG A 58 -35.16 7.77 12.23
CA ARG A 58 -34.40 6.79 11.43
C ARG A 58 -33.15 7.38 10.84
N TRP A 59 -32.17 6.50 10.61
CA TRP A 59 -31.00 6.82 9.81
C TRP A 59 -31.34 6.73 8.33
N GLU A 60 -31.07 7.80 7.60
CA GLU A 60 -31.28 7.88 6.14
C GLU A 60 -29.91 7.95 5.45
N ASP A 61 -29.76 7.16 4.42
CA ASP A 61 -28.60 7.22 3.55
C ASP A 61 -28.79 8.41 2.59
N LEU A 62 -27.81 9.30 2.56
CA LEU A 62 -27.79 10.46 1.66
C LEU A 62 -27.03 10.10 0.39
N ASP A 63 -25.81 10.59 0.29
CA ASP A 63 -24.95 10.40 -0.88
C ASP A 63 -23.99 9.24 -0.68
N THR A 64 -23.77 8.48 -1.73
CA THR A 64 -22.75 7.44 -1.77
C THR A 64 -21.64 7.83 -2.73
N SER A 65 -20.43 7.94 -2.22
CA SER A 65 -19.23 8.15 -3.01
C SER A 65 -18.55 6.82 -3.30
N PHE A 66 -18.23 6.59 -4.58
CA PHE A 66 -17.50 5.40 -5.01
C PHE A 66 -16.06 5.80 -5.35
N LEU A 67 -15.12 5.02 -4.85
CA LEU A 67 -13.70 5.22 -5.13
C LEU A 67 -12.99 3.88 -5.32
N SER A 68 -11.87 3.92 -6.02
CA SER A 68 -10.97 2.79 -6.15
C SER A 68 -9.89 2.88 -5.09
N VAL A 69 -9.56 1.76 -4.48
CA VAL A 69 -8.44 1.64 -3.53
C VAL A 69 -7.37 0.81 -4.19
N SER A 70 -6.14 1.29 -4.19
CA SER A 70 -4.96 0.55 -4.64
C SER A 70 -3.98 0.36 -3.48
N CYS A 71 -3.48 -0.85 -3.35
CA CYS A 71 -2.55 -1.29 -2.32
C CYS A 71 -1.32 -1.89 -2.99
N TRP A 72 -0.14 -1.67 -2.44
CA TRP A 72 1.11 -2.06 -3.06
C TRP A 72 1.96 -2.94 -2.15
N ARG A 73 2.75 -3.84 -2.76
CA ARG A 73 3.74 -4.68 -2.08
C ARG A 73 3.11 -5.55 -0.99
N ALA A 74 3.70 -5.62 0.20
CA ALA A 74 3.19 -6.43 1.31
C ALA A 74 1.76 -6.07 1.74
N LEU A 75 1.36 -4.78 1.64
CA LEU A 75 -0.02 -4.39 1.92
C LEU A 75 -0.99 -5.02 0.93
N ALA A 76 -0.60 -5.15 -0.35
CA ALA A 76 -1.42 -5.82 -1.36
C ALA A 76 -1.70 -7.27 -0.99
N ASP A 77 -0.66 -8.03 -0.59
CA ASP A 77 -0.79 -9.43 -0.21
C ASP A 77 -1.70 -9.60 1.02
N HIS A 78 -1.54 -8.74 2.03
CA HIS A 78 -2.37 -8.78 3.23
C HIS A 78 -3.82 -8.42 2.95
N VAL A 79 -4.08 -7.44 2.08
CA VAL A 79 -5.43 -7.03 1.69
C VAL A 79 -6.14 -8.14 0.92
N VAL A 80 -5.45 -8.83 0.01
CA VAL A 80 -5.99 -10.01 -0.71
C VAL A 80 -6.41 -11.11 0.25
N ALA A 81 -5.62 -11.34 1.31
CA ALA A 81 -5.87 -12.40 2.28
C ALA A 81 -6.96 -12.05 3.31
N SER A 82 -7.24 -10.75 3.51
CA SER A 82 -8.04 -10.29 4.66
C SER A 82 -9.33 -9.58 4.31
N ILE A 83 -9.41 -8.93 3.14
CA ILE A 83 -10.56 -8.09 2.77
C ILE A 83 -11.42 -8.78 1.72
N HIS A 84 -12.71 -8.84 1.97
CA HIS A 84 -13.70 -9.43 1.10
C HIS A 84 -14.79 -8.42 0.73
N LYS A 85 -15.50 -8.69 -0.36
CA LYS A 85 -16.66 -7.90 -0.74
C LYS A 85 -17.72 -7.90 0.36
N GLY A 86 -18.15 -6.71 0.76
CA GLY A 86 -19.12 -6.49 1.84
C GLY A 86 -18.47 -6.05 3.15
N ASP A 87 -17.17 -6.25 3.32
CA ASP A 87 -16.48 -5.90 4.56
C ASP A 87 -16.50 -4.39 4.82
N PRO A 88 -16.78 -3.99 6.08
CA PRO A 88 -16.60 -2.62 6.51
C PRO A 88 -15.10 -2.33 6.69
N VAL A 89 -14.61 -1.31 6.01
CA VAL A 89 -13.17 -1.01 5.97
C VAL A 89 -12.88 0.45 6.28
N VAL A 90 -11.72 0.67 6.87
CA VAL A 90 -11.07 1.97 7.04
C VAL A 90 -9.82 1.98 6.17
N VAL A 91 -9.71 2.96 5.30
CA VAL A 91 -8.59 3.15 4.39
C VAL A 91 -7.93 4.49 4.65
N VAL A 92 -6.64 4.48 4.89
CA VAL A 92 -5.80 5.69 4.99
C VAL A 92 -4.86 5.70 3.80
N GLY A 93 -4.74 6.84 3.15
CA GLY A 93 -3.86 6.91 2.00
C GLY A 93 -3.87 8.27 1.32
N ARG A 94 -3.30 8.28 0.14
CA ARG A 94 -3.19 9.43 -0.73
C ARG A 94 -4.31 9.43 -1.75
N LEU A 95 -5.08 10.52 -1.80
CA LEU A 95 -6.15 10.71 -2.76
C LEU A 95 -5.57 11.17 -4.10
N ARG A 96 -5.98 10.51 -5.16
CA ARG A 96 -5.71 10.90 -6.55
C ARG A 96 -7.03 11.08 -7.30
N VAL A 97 -7.22 12.24 -7.88
CA VAL A 97 -8.35 12.53 -8.76
C VAL A 97 -7.78 12.74 -10.16
N ARG A 98 -8.27 11.98 -11.13
CA ARG A 98 -7.80 12.06 -12.52
C ARG A 98 -8.99 12.21 -13.45
N GLU A 99 -8.88 13.14 -14.36
CA GLU A 99 -9.78 13.25 -15.50
C GLU A 99 -9.31 12.30 -16.60
N TYR A 100 -10.23 11.61 -17.23
CA TYR A 100 -9.95 10.76 -18.38
C TYR A 100 -11.12 10.79 -19.34
N VAL A 101 -10.89 10.32 -20.55
CA VAL A 101 -11.93 10.14 -21.56
C VAL A 101 -12.29 8.66 -21.61
N ASP A 102 -13.57 8.36 -21.45
CA ASP A 102 -14.06 6.97 -21.49
C ASP A 102 -14.04 6.41 -22.92
N SER A 103 -14.33 5.13 -23.07
CA SER A 103 -14.37 4.45 -24.38
C SER A 103 -15.43 5.00 -25.34
N GLN A 104 -16.35 5.85 -24.84
CA GLN A 104 -17.39 6.50 -25.63
C GLN A 104 -17.03 7.98 -25.93
N GLY A 105 -15.81 8.42 -25.61
CA GLY A 105 -15.35 9.78 -25.85
C GLY A 105 -15.88 10.82 -24.86
N ARG A 106 -16.43 10.40 -23.71
CA ARG A 106 -16.96 11.33 -22.69
C ARG A 106 -15.92 11.58 -21.61
N ALA A 107 -15.84 12.83 -21.16
CA ALA A 107 -15.03 13.18 -19.98
C ALA A 107 -15.59 12.48 -18.72
N ALA A 108 -14.71 11.82 -17.98
CA ALA A 108 -15.03 11.13 -16.75
C ALA A 108 -13.96 11.42 -15.69
N ILE A 109 -14.32 11.23 -14.43
CA ILE A 109 -13.41 11.44 -13.30
C ILE A 109 -13.20 10.11 -12.60
N SER A 110 -11.94 9.75 -12.38
CA SER A 110 -11.53 8.64 -11.54
C SER A 110 -11.06 9.16 -10.20
N VAL A 111 -11.65 8.63 -9.13
CA VAL A 111 -11.23 8.91 -7.75
C VAL A 111 -10.58 7.65 -7.21
N GLU A 112 -9.31 7.75 -6.84
CA GLU A 112 -8.49 6.64 -6.36
C GLU A 112 -7.80 7.03 -5.06
N VAL A 113 -7.74 6.09 -4.11
CA VAL A 113 -6.92 6.19 -2.90
C VAL A 113 -5.80 5.17 -3.00
N GLU A 114 -4.58 5.66 -3.07
CA GLU A 114 -3.39 4.83 -2.91
C GLU A 114 -3.16 4.61 -1.42
N ALA A 115 -3.51 3.42 -0.95
CA ALA A 115 -3.56 3.12 0.47
C ALA A 115 -2.16 2.97 1.07
N SER A 116 -1.94 3.62 2.20
CA SER A 116 -0.81 3.36 3.10
C SER A 116 -1.21 2.40 4.23
N SER A 117 -2.51 2.34 4.58
CA SER A 117 -3.06 1.43 5.58
C SER A 117 -4.50 1.06 5.24
N VAL A 118 -4.86 -0.20 5.49
CA VAL A 118 -6.23 -0.73 5.35
C VAL A 118 -6.53 -1.59 6.55
N GLY A 119 -7.73 -1.49 7.10
CA GLY A 119 -8.18 -2.34 8.19
C GLY A 119 -9.69 -2.51 8.20
N HIS A 120 -10.19 -3.48 8.95
CA HIS A 120 -11.61 -3.62 9.22
C HIS A 120 -12.10 -2.51 10.16
N ASP A 121 -13.29 -2.00 9.91
CA ASP A 121 -13.98 -1.11 10.86
C ASP A 121 -14.58 -1.93 12.00
N LEU A 122 -13.88 -1.99 13.12
CA LEU A 122 -14.29 -2.76 14.30
C LEU A 122 -15.52 -2.17 15.03
N GLY A 123 -15.96 -0.98 14.67
CA GLY A 123 -17.28 -0.46 15.12
C GLY A 123 -18.44 -1.28 14.57
N ARG A 124 -18.21 -2.13 13.56
CA ARG A 124 -19.25 -2.90 12.85
C ARG A 124 -19.08 -4.41 12.93
N GLY A 125 -18.03 -4.89 13.59
CA GLY A 125 -17.75 -6.31 13.71
C GLY A 125 -16.43 -6.60 14.42
N THR A 126 -16.05 -7.86 14.44
CA THR A 126 -14.77 -8.34 15.01
C THR A 126 -13.85 -8.83 13.92
N SER A 127 -12.54 -8.79 14.17
CA SER A 127 -11.52 -9.29 13.25
C SER A 127 -10.47 -10.06 14.02
N ALA A 128 -9.97 -11.15 13.44
CA ALA A 128 -8.82 -11.88 13.96
C ALA A 128 -7.54 -11.39 13.27
N PHE A 129 -6.50 -11.13 14.06
CA PHE A 129 -5.23 -10.66 13.55
C PHE A 129 -4.17 -11.76 13.65
N GLU A 130 -3.52 -12.03 12.53
CA GLU A 130 -2.36 -12.88 12.44
C GLU A 130 -1.14 -12.06 12.00
N ARG A 131 -0.06 -12.14 12.78
CA ARG A 131 1.17 -11.42 12.47
C ARG A 131 1.99 -12.16 11.41
N THR A 132 2.17 -11.54 10.26
CA THR A 132 3.11 -12.04 9.26
C THR A 132 4.55 -11.81 9.75
N ARG A 133 5.32 -12.88 9.97
CA ARG A 133 6.75 -12.77 10.23
C ARG A 133 7.43 -12.29 8.94
N ARG A 134 8.14 -11.18 9.01
CA ARG A 134 9.19 -10.91 8.03
C ARG A 134 10.24 -11.98 8.23
N GLU A 135 10.49 -12.81 7.22
CA GLU A 135 11.73 -13.57 7.20
C GLU A 135 12.89 -12.56 7.26
N PRO A 136 13.85 -12.75 8.18
CA PRO A 136 15.03 -11.91 8.18
C PRO A 136 15.66 -12.08 6.78
N VAL A 137 15.83 -10.99 6.07
CA VAL A 137 16.65 -10.96 4.85
C VAL A 137 17.98 -11.59 5.26
N GLY A 138 18.30 -12.74 4.65
CA GLY A 138 19.41 -13.59 5.06
C GLY A 138 20.62 -12.75 5.38
N GLU A 139 21.13 -12.96 6.58
CA GLU A 139 22.40 -12.44 7.01
C GLU A 139 23.40 -12.77 5.91
N VAL A 140 23.94 -11.76 5.24
CA VAL A 140 25.02 -11.93 4.29
C VAL A 140 26.16 -12.48 5.12
N VAL A 141 26.36 -13.81 5.04
CA VAL A 141 27.53 -14.45 5.57
C VAL A 141 28.69 -13.87 4.77
N VAL A 142 29.33 -12.85 5.34
CA VAL A 142 30.62 -12.39 4.87
C VAL A 142 31.56 -13.57 5.17
N PRO A 143 32.16 -14.22 4.15
CA PRO A 143 33.14 -15.26 4.41
C PRO A 143 34.28 -14.61 5.18
N GLU A 144 34.52 -15.13 6.39
CA GLU A 144 35.66 -14.74 7.22
C GLU A 144 36.92 -15.22 6.50
N GLY A 145 37.46 -14.32 5.64
CA GLY A 145 38.60 -14.53 4.81
C GLY A 145 39.84 -13.86 5.39
N GLU A 146 40.75 -14.72 5.77
CA GLU A 146 42.20 -14.46 5.85
C GLU A 146 42.69 -13.45 6.88
N LYS A 147 43.16 -13.99 7.97
CA LYS A 147 44.07 -13.32 8.89
C LYS A 147 45.31 -12.86 8.12
N PRO A 148 45.73 -11.61 8.23
CA PRO A 148 47.02 -11.19 7.68
C PRO A 148 48.15 -11.94 8.40
N HIS A 149 48.95 -12.61 7.59
CA HIS A 149 50.17 -13.28 8.01
C HIS A 149 51.11 -12.26 8.69
N ALA A 150 51.52 -12.58 9.92
CA ALA A 150 52.47 -11.77 10.69
C ALA A 150 53.79 -11.70 9.92
N ALA A 151 54.21 -10.48 9.63
CA ALA A 151 55.55 -10.21 9.10
C ALA A 151 56.60 -10.44 10.22
N ASP A 152 57.59 -11.22 9.90
CA ASP A 152 58.76 -11.51 10.77
C ASP A 152 59.51 -10.22 11.11
N PRO A 153 60.04 -10.12 12.33
CA PRO A 153 60.85 -8.97 12.75
C PRO A 153 62.21 -9.01 12.05
N VAL A 154 62.50 -7.94 11.31
CA VAL A 154 63.84 -7.69 10.76
C VAL A 154 64.81 -7.41 11.88
N ASN A 155 65.78 -8.26 12.02
CA ASN A 155 66.93 -8.16 12.95
C ASN A 155 67.87 -7.05 12.49
N GLU A 156 67.91 -5.96 13.21
CA GLU A 156 68.86 -4.86 12.98
C GLU A 156 70.04 -5.10 13.85
N GLU A 157 71.09 -5.69 13.28
CA GLU A 157 72.38 -5.83 13.88
C GLU A 157 73.25 -4.59 13.57
N VAL A 158 73.43 -3.80 14.58
CA VAL A 158 74.38 -2.62 14.56
C VAL A 158 75.82 -3.09 14.68
N ALA A 159 76.63 -2.74 13.72
CA ALA A 159 78.06 -2.88 13.81
C ALA A 159 78.73 -1.48 13.83
N ALA A 160 79.44 -1.22 14.93
CA ALA A 160 80.59 -0.31 15.17
C ALA A 160 80.53 1.11 14.62
#